data_75a68484f2afa8f140ebf5cb5d017060
#
_entry.id   75a68484f2afa8f140ebf5cb5d017060
#
_cell.length_a   1.000
_cell.length_b   1.000
_cell.length_c   1.000
_cell.angle_alpha   90.00
_cell.angle_beta   90.00
_cell.angle_gamma   90.00
#
_symmetry.space_group_name_H-M   'P 1'
#
loop_
_entity.id
_entity.type
_entity.pdbx_description
1 polymer ?
#
loop_
_entity_poly.entity_id
_entity_poly.type
_entity_poly.pdbx_seq_one_letter_code
_entity_poly.pdbx_strand_id
1 'polypeptide(L)' 'MKKAEEELAVKEEKLDALKQELLRPEYQSSYSKLTEIQGEIDALEEEIMADMENWEALSQQLEELES' A
#
# COMPACT_ATOMS: atom_id res chain seq x y z
N MET A 1 -12.22 14.16 -7.99
CA MET A 1 -11.83 13.09 -8.88
C MET A 1 -11.39 11.87 -8.10
N LYS A 2 -11.97 10.76 -8.45
CA LYS A 2 -11.91 9.55 -7.62
C LYS A 2 -10.76 8.60 -7.93
N LYS A 3 -9.94 8.88 -8.96
CA LYS A 3 -8.87 7.97 -9.37
C LYS A 3 -7.84 7.70 -8.30
N ALA A 4 -7.42 8.73 -7.56
CA ALA A 4 -6.41 8.57 -6.51
C ALA A 4 -6.93 7.70 -5.37
N GLU A 5 -8.20 7.88 -4.99
CA GLU A 5 -8.84 7.07 -3.96
C GLU A 5 -9.01 5.62 -4.40
N GLU A 6 -9.37 5.41 -5.66
CA GLU A 6 -9.52 4.06 -6.21
C GLU A 6 -8.19 3.32 -6.27
N GLU A 7 -7.12 4.01 -6.67
CA GLU A 7 -5.78 3.42 -6.69
C GLU A 7 -5.31 3.04 -5.29
N LEU A 8 -5.57 3.90 -4.33
CA LEU A 8 -5.21 3.62 -2.95
C LEU A 8 -5.97 2.41 -2.42
N ALA A 9 -7.27 2.34 -2.70
CA ALA A 9 -8.10 1.21 -2.30
C ALA A 9 -7.61 -0.10 -2.91
N VAL A 10 -7.24 -0.09 -4.20
CA VAL A 10 -6.71 -1.27 -4.88
C VAL A 10 -5.39 -1.71 -4.26
N LYS A 11 -4.50 -0.76 -3.94
CA LYS A 11 -3.24 -1.07 -3.29
C LYS A 11 -3.44 -1.65 -1.90
N GLU A 12 -4.38 -1.12 -1.14
CA GLU A 12 -4.72 -1.64 0.18
C GLU A 12 -5.29 -3.05 0.11
N GLU A 13 -6.15 -3.32 -0.88
CA GLU A 13 -6.67 -4.66 -1.11
C GLU A 13 -5.57 -5.67 -1.44
N LYS A 14 -4.64 -5.28 -2.30
CA LYS A 14 -3.50 -6.12 -2.65
C LYS A 14 -2.63 -6.39 -1.42
N LEU A 15 -2.40 -5.36 -0.61
CA LEU A 15 -1.62 -5.50 0.61
C LEU A 15 -2.27 -6.49 1.56
N ASP A 16 -3.57 -6.39 1.75
CA ASP A 16 -4.32 -7.29 2.61
C ASP A 16 -4.25 -8.73 2.10
N ALA A 17 -4.42 -8.92 0.79
CA ALA A 17 -4.32 -10.24 0.16
C ALA A 17 -2.93 -10.85 0.37
N LEU A 18 -1.87 -10.05 0.21
CA LEU A 18 -0.51 -10.53 0.43
C LEU A 18 -0.27 -10.91 1.89
N LYS A 19 -0.79 -10.13 2.82
CA LYS A 19 -0.70 -10.45 4.25
C LYS A 19 -1.41 -11.76 4.58
N GLN A 20 -2.56 -12.00 3.96
CA GLN A 20 -3.29 -13.26 4.12
C GLN A 20 -2.52 -14.44 3.54
N GLU A 21 -1.84 -14.24 2.41
CA GLU A 21 -1.00 -15.28 1.83
C GLU A 21 0.14 -15.68 2.77
N LEU A 22 0.73 -14.73 3.48
CA LEU A 22 1.77 -15.01 4.48
C LEU A 22 1.29 -15.94 5.58
N LEU A 23 0.00 -15.92 5.88
CA LEU A 23 -0.59 -16.74 6.93
C LEU A 23 -0.91 -18.17 6.47
N ARG A 24 -0.82 -18.45 5.16
CA ARG A 24 -1.10 -19.77 4.64
C ARG A 24 -0.04 -20.78 5.08
N PRO A 25 -0.45 -21.97 5.58
CA PRO A 25 0.51 -22.99 6.01
C PRO A 25 1.41 -23.47 4.88
N GLU A 26 0.93 -23.43 3.64
CA GLU A 26 1.70 -23.83 2.46
C GLU A 26 2.97 -23.00 2.28
N TYR A 27 2.89 -21.73 2.58
CA TYR A 27 4.03 -20.80 2.43
C TYR A 27 4.92 -20.77 3.66
N GLN A 28 4.43 -21.18 4.81
CA GLN A 28 5.21 -21.18 6.05
C GLN A 28 6.41 -22.13 6.00
N SER A 29 6.32 -23.16 5.19
CA SER A 29 7.42 -24.11 5.01
C SER A 29 8.40 -23.69 3.92
N SER A 30 8.10 -22.62 3.17
CA SER A 30 8.94 -22.14 2.08
C SER A 30 9.47 -20.74 2.38
N TYR A 31 10.72 -20.68 2.82
CA TYR A 31 11.38 -19.42 3.17
C TYR A 31 11.46 -18.46 1.98
N SER A 32 11.74 -19.01 0.78
CA SER A 32 11.83 -18.22 -0.45
C SER A 32 10.51 -17.49 -0.76
N LYS A 33 9.40 -18.22 -0.63
CA LYS A 33 8.07 -17.63 -0.88
C LYS A 33 7.74 -16.55 0.14
N LEU A 34 8.02 -16.80 1.40
CA LEU A 34 7.78 -15.81 2.46
C LEU A 34 8.58 -14.54 2.23
N THR A 35 9.83 -14.67 1.80
CA THR A 35 10.69 -13.52 1.52
C THR A 35 10.16 -12.72 0.33
N GLU A 36 9.72 -13.39 -0.74
CA GLU A 36 9.13 -12.73 -1.90
C GLU A 36 7.88 -11.93 -1.53
N ILE A 37 6.98 -12.58 -0.80
CA ILE A 37 5.71 -11.93 -0.39
C ILE A 37 6.00 -10.76 0.55
N GLN A 38 6.93 -10.93 1.48
CA GLN A 38 7.31 -9.86 2.39
C GLN A 38 7.89 -8.67 1.64
N GLY A 39 8.71 -8.93 0.61
CA GLY A 39 9.26 -7.87 -0.23
C GLY A 39 8.17 -7.11 -0.99
N GLU A 40 7.17 -7.81 -1.50
CA GLU A 40 6.03 -7.18 -2.16
C GLU A 40 5.20 -6.34 -1.20
N ILE A 41 4.99 -6.84 0.02
CA ILE A 41 4.28 -6.09 1.06
C ILE A 41 5.02 -4.80 1.39
N ASP A 42 6.32 -4.88 1.59
CA ASP A 42 7.15 -3.72 1.90
C ASP A 42 7.10 -2.68 0.79
N ALA A 43 7.18 -3.12 -0.48
CA ALA A 43 7.10 -2.24 -1.63
C ALA A 43 5.74 -1.54 -1.71
N LEU A 44 4.65 -2.28 -1.48
CA LEU A 44 3.30 -1.70 -1.48
C LEU A 44 3.11 -0.73 -0.34
N GLU A 45 3.61 -1.04 0.84
CA GLU A 45 3.52 -0.14 1.99
C GLU A 45 4.26 1.18 1.71
N GLU A 46 5.42 1.12 1.07
CA GLU A 46 6.15 2.32 0.67
C GLU A 46 5.37 3.15 -0.34
N GLU A 47 4.77 2.51 -1.33
CA GLU A 47 3.93 3.19 -2.32
C GLU A 47 2.73 3.87 -1.68
N ILE A 48 2.07 3.18 -0.76
CA ILE A 48 0.91 3.73 -0.05
C ILE A 48 1.33 4.93 0.79
N MET A 49 2.45 4.84 1.50
CA MET A 49 2.96 5.95 2.30
C MET A 49 3.31 7.15 1.44
N ALA A 50 3.94 6.92 0.29
CA ALA A 50 4.28 7.99 -0.65
C ALA A 50 3.02 8.67 -1.19
N ASP A 51 2.00 7.88 -1.54
CA ASP A 51 0.73 8.42 -2.02
C ASP A 51 0.04 9.25 -0.94
N MET A 52 0.05 8.79 0.30
CA MET A 52 -0.53 9.53 1.41
C MET A 52 0.19 10.84 1.68
N GLU A 53 1.52 10.83 1.62
CA GLU A 53 2.31 12.04 1.79
C GLU A 53 2.02 13.06 0.69
N ASN A 54 1.93 12.61 -0.56
CA ASN A 54 1.57 13.47 -1.68
C ASN A 54 0.18 14.05 -1.50
N TRP A 55 -0.75 13.25 -1.04
CA TRP A 55 -2.12 13.68 -0.84
C TRP A 55 -2.19 14.76 0.24
N GLU A 56 -1.48 14.56 1.35
CA GLU A 56 -1.42 15.56 2.44
C GLU A 56 -0.79 16.86 1.97
N ALA A 57 0.29 16.78 1.19
CA ALA A 57 0.95 17.96 0.66
C ALA A 57 0.03 18.76 -0.26
N LEU A 58 -0.72 18.07 -1.12
CA LEU A 58 -1.70 18.72 -2.00
C LEU A 58 -2.83 19.36 -1.20
N SER A 59 -3.32 18.68 -0.18
CA SER A 59 -4.38 19.21 0.69
C SER A 59 -3.91 20.47 1.42
N GLN A 60 -2.69 20.49 1.92
CA GLN A 60 -2.12 21.65 2.60
C GLN A 60 -1.96 22.84 1.65
N GLN A 61 -1.51 22.57 0.43
CA GLN A 61 -1.38 23.62 -0.58
C GLN A 61 -2.72 24.23 -0.94
N LEU A 62 -3.76 23.42 -1.05
CA LEU A 62 -5.11 23.89 -1.34
C LEU A 62 -5.64 24.77 -0.20
N GLU A 63 -5.40 24.37 1.04
CA GLU A 63 -5.82 25.14 2.20
C GLU A 63 -5.13 26.51 2.25
N GLU A 64 -3.84 26.56 1.94
CA GLU A 64 -3.09 27.79 1.90
C GLU A 64 -3.59 28.74 0.82
N LEU A 65 -3.95 28.19 -0.34
CA LEU A 65 -4.47 29.00 -1.44
C LEU A 65 -5.86 29.56 -1.16
N GLU A 66 -6.66 28.84 -0.39
CA GLU A 66 -8.01 29.29 -0.04
C GLU A 66 -8.05 30.30 1.11
N SER A 67 -7.05 30.29 1.95
CA SER A 67 -6.99 31.23 3.05
C SER A 67 -6.34 32.54 2.62
#